data_709720e2267ece051d76eafb873bb26d
#
_entry.id   709720e2267ece051d76eafb873bb26d
#
_cell.length_a   1.000
_cell.length_b   1.000
_cell.length_c   1.000
_cell.angle_alpha   90.00
_cell.angle_beta   90.00
_cell.angle_gamma   90.00
#
_symmetry.space_group_name_H-M   'P 1'
#
loop_
_entity.id
_entity.type
_entity.pdbx_description
1 polymer ?
#
loop_
_entity_poly.entity_id
_entity_poly.type
_entity_poly.pdbx_seq_one_letter_code
_entity_poly.pdbx_strand_id
1 'polypeptide(L)'
;MKKLDGLYLIILAAAIVLQISLGDIPADFFAFPVNAAILAALACALAVLYREKPSLAFARWLASGRTSILMLSTLALACIILGLVTQRPEDSFAGLRNIKATWWFVDILLWLIANLIAVLLTRKFRLRFFLNHAGLALALSGMMLGSPDESSEAMAVYRADTGSGMTMTSFKAEYSPNGMPSGYEARLRIDGRDVTIKVNHPYARTVFDDVYLVDYDRSRPEPAYCIVETVHQPWKSVIWLGIVMMMLGAVLLFAQGVSTNKEKEGRI
;
A
#
# COMPACT_ATOMS: atom_id res chain seq x y z
N MET A 1 2.68 -30.87 5.68
CA MET A 1 3.18 -29.53 5.38
C MET A 1 3.63 -29.41 3.91
N LYS A 2 4.55 -30.23 3.39
CA LYS A 2 4.99 -30.16 1.95
C LYS A 2 3.83 -30.21 0.93
N LYS A 3 2.79 -31.02 1.19
CA LYS A 3 1.60 -31.08 0.32
C LYS A 3 0.81 -29.77 0.28
N LEU A 4 0.74 -29.04 1.41
CA LEU A 4 0.04 -27.74 1.48
C LEU A 4 0.87 -26.61 0.87
N ASP A 5 2.21 -26.68 0.97
CA ASP A 5 3.10 -25.78 0.21
C ASP A 5 2.87 -25.96 -1.31
N GLY A 6 2.76 -27.22 -1.76
CA GLY A 6 2.43 -27.52 -3.17
C GLY A 6 1.05 -27.04 -3.57
N LEU A 7 0.03 -27.16 -2.69
CA LEU A 7 -1.30 -26.64 -2.97
C LEU A 7 -1.30 -25.11 -3.12
N TYR A 8 -0.60 -24.39 -2.27
CA TYR A 8 -0.43 -22.93 -2.40
C TYR A 8 0.17 -22.56 -3.77
N LEU A 9 1.26 -23.24 -4.18
CA LEU A 9 1.89 -22.96 -5.48
C LEU A 9 0.98 -23.32 -6.67
N ILE A 10 0.13 -24.34 -6.54
CA ILE A 10 -0.87 -24.67 -7.56
C ILE A 10 -1.93 -23.57 -7.66
N ILE A 11 -2.41 -23.04 -6.52
CA ILE A 11 -3.38 -21.93 -6.51
C ILE A 11 -2.75 -20.69 -7.14
N LEU A 12 -1.52 -20.36 -6.81
CA LEU A 12 -0.79 -19.26 -7.42
C LEU A 12 -0.62 -19.44 -8.94
N ALA A 13 -0.28 -20.64 -9.38
CA ALA A 13 -0.22 -20.95 -10.81
C ALA A 13 -1.59 -20.81 -11.50
N ALA A 14 -2.66 -21.24 -10.84
CA ALA A 14 -4.02 -21.05 -11.34
C ALA A 14 -4.40 -19.56 -11.45
N ALA A 15 -3.98 -18.73 -10.49
CA ALA A 15 -4.17 -17.28 -10.54
C ALA A 15 -3.42 -16.63 -11.72
N ILE A 16 -2.22 -17.12 -12.06
CA ILE A 16 -1.49 -16.69 -13.28
C ILE A 16 -2.26 -17.10 -14.55
N VAL A 17 -2.78 -18.33 -14.61
CA VAL A 17 -3.61 -18.78 -15.75
C VAL A 17 -4.87 -17.93 -15.86
N LEU A 18 -5.51 -17.61 -14.74
CA LEU A 18 -6.68 -16.74 -14.69
C LEU A 18 -6.36 -15.35 -15.24
N GLN A 19 -5.20 -14.79 -14.86
CA GLN A 19 -4.72 -13.51 -15.39
C GLN A 19 -4.57 -13.52 -16.90
N ILE A 20 -3.97 -14.58 -17.45
CA ILE A 20 -3.78 -14.71 -18.90
C ILE A 20 -5.12 -14.85 -19.64
N SER A 21 -6.11 -15.48 -18.99
CA SER A 21 -7.41 -15.78 -19.62
C SER A 21 -8.42 -14.65 -19.52
N LEU A 22 -8.46 -13.94 -18.39
CA LEU A 22 -9.47 -12.89 -18.08
C LEU A 22 -8.91 -11.47 -18.12
N GLY A 23 -7.59 -11.31 -18.13
CA GLY A 23 -6.96 -9.99 -17.98
C GLY A 23 -6.98 -9.50 -16.51
N ASP A 24 -6.91 -8.18 -16.35
CA ASP A 24 -6.82 -7.54 -15.04
C ASP A 24 -8.11 -7.67 -14.22
N ILE A 25 -7.96 -7.61 -12.90
CA ILE A 25 -9.08 -7.60 -11.95
C ILE A 25 -9.94 -6.36 -12.23
N PRO A 26 -11.27 -6.51 -12.35
CA PRO A 26 -12.18 -5.37 -12.47
C PRO A 26 -12.24 -4.60 -11.15
N ALA A 27 -11.40 -3.56 -11.00
CA ALA A 27 -11.23 -2.83 -9.75
C ALA A 27 -12.55 -2.29 -9.19
N ASP A 28 -13.40 -1.71 -10.04
CA ASP A 28 -14.68 -1.11 -9.64
C ASP A 28 -15.62 -2.10 -8.94
N PHE A 29 -15.59 -3.38 -9.34
CA PHE A 29 -16.37 -4.42 -8.67
C PHE A 29 -15.89 -4.67 -7.23
N PHE A 30 -14.59 -4.47 -6.97
CA PHE A 30 -13.98 -4.70 -5.66
C PHE A 30 -13.88 -3.43 -4.80
N ALA A 31 -14.49 -2.32 -5.23
CA ALA A 31 -14.58 -1.11 -4.41
C ALA A 31 -15.45 -1.33 -3.15
N PHE A 32 -15.44 -0.36 -2.24
CA PHE A 32 -16.30 -0.41 -1.05
C PHE A 32 -17.78 -0.52 -1.45
N PRO A 33 -18.56 -1.40 -0.81
CA PRO A 33 -18.28 -2.15 0.42
C PRO A 33 -17.72 -3.56 0.21
N VAL A 34 -17.49 -4.02 -1.03
CA VAL A 34 -17.11 -5.41 -1.34
C VAL A 34 -15.74 -5.76 -0.75
N ASN A 35 -14.75 -4.89 -0.88
CA ASN A 35 -13.43 -5.08 -0.29
C ASN A 35 -13.47 -5.24 1.24
N ALA A 36 -14.23 -4.38 1.92
CA ALA A 36 -14.40 -4.48 3.37
C ALA A 36 -15.11 -5.79 3.78
N ALA A 37 -16.12 -6.21 3.00
CA ALA A 37 -16.81 -7.48 3.23
C ALA A 37 -15.89 -8.69 3.05
N ILE A 38 -15.01 -8.68 2.03
CA ILE A 38 -14.01 -9.74 1.81
C ILE A 38 -13.06 -9.85 3.01
N LEU A 39 -12.54 -8.71 3.49
CA LEU A 39 -11.63 -8.69 4.64
C LEU A 39 -12.33 -9.20 5.91
N ALA A 40 -13.54 -8.74 6.16
CA ALA A 40 -14.33 -9.17 7.30
C ALA A 40 -14.65 -10.68 7.23
N ALA A 41 -15.06 -11.17 6.06
CA ALA A 41 -15.33 -12.60 5.84
C ALA A 41 -14.07 -13.45 6.06
N LEU A 42 -12.92 -13.01 5.55
CA LEU A 42 -11.63 -13.68 5.77
C LEU A 42 -11.28 -13.74 7.26
N ALA A 43 -11.37 -12.61 7.96
CA ALA A 43 -11.08 -12.54 9.40
C ALA A 43 -12.02 -13.41 10.22
N CYS A 44 -13.33 -13.37 9.94
CA CYS A 44 -14.33 -14.22 10.60
C CYS A 44 -14.09 -15.71 10.32
N ALA A 45 -13.84 -16.08 9.07
CA ALA A 45 -13.58 -17.48 8.70
C ALA A 45 -12.35 -18.03 9.42
N LEU A 46 -11.27 -17.25 9.52
CA LEU A 46 -10.07 -17.64 10.27
C LEU A 46 -10.33 -17.69 11.76
N ALA A 47 -11.07 -16.74 12.34
CA ALA A 47 -11.44 -16.78 13.75
C ALA A 47 -12.25 -18.04 14.10
N VAL A 48 -13.24 -18.40 13.27
CA VAL A 48 -14.01 -19.64 13.43
C VAL A 48 -13.11 -20.88 13.26
N LEU A 49 -12.24 -20.91 12.24
CA LEU A 49 -11.31 -22.02 12.02
C LEU A 49 -10.43 -22.28 13.24
N TYR A 50 -9.83 -21.24 13.81
CA TYR A 50 -8.91 -21.37 14.94
C TYR A 50 -9.63 -21.62 16.27
N ARG A 51 -10.90 -21.24 16.38
CA ARG A 51 -11.74 -21.58 17.53
C ARG A 51 -12.19 -23.03 17.51
N GLU A 52 -12.71 -23.50 16.37
CA GLU A 52 -13.40 -24.80 16.30
C GLU A 52 -12.44 -25.94 15.92
N LYS A 53 -11.42 -25.68 15.07
CA LYS A 53 -10.54 -26.71 14.50
C LYS A 53 -9.06 -26.31 14.49
N PRO A 54 -8.47 -25.89 15.62
CA PRO A 54 -7.06 -25.42 15.65
C PRO A 54 -6.06 -26.52 15.31
N SER A 55 -6.42 -27.78 15.51
CA SER A 55 -5.58 -28.96 15.23
C SER A 55 -5.58 -29.37 13.76
N LEU A 56 -6.41 -28.77 12.90
CA LEU A 56 -6.45 -29.08 11.48
C LEU A 56 -5.08 -28.83 10.84
N ALA A 57 -4.65 -29.73 9.96
CA ALA A 57 -3.35 -29.62 9.28
C ALA A 57 -3.19 -28.28 8.53
N PHE A 58 -4.26 -27.80 7.92
CA PHE A 58 -4.30 -26.52 7.23
C PHE A 58 -4.11 -25.34 8.21
N ALA A 59 -4.82 -25.32 9.34
CA ALA A 59 -4.69 -24.26 10.35
C ALA A 59 -3.25 -24.19 10.90
N ARG A 60 -2.66 -25.34 11.25
CA ARG A 60 -1.27 -25.40 11.71
C ARG A 60 -0.26 -24.97 10.63
N TRP A 61 -0.53 -25.33 9.39
CA TRP A 61 0.29 -24.91 8.25
C TRP A 61 0.22 -23.40 8.08
N LEU A 62 -0.99 -22.83 8.02
CA LEU A 62 -1.20 -21.40 7.77
C LEU A 62 -0.52 -20.52 8.83
N ALA A 63 -0.51 -20.91 10.12
CA ALA A 63 0.15 -20.19 11.21
C ALA A 63 1.64 -20.52 11.38
N SER A 64 2.25 -21.30 10.49
CA SER A 64 3.64 -21.73 10.65
C SER A 64 4.63 -20.71 10.09
N GLY A 65 5.79 -20.56 10.73
CA GLY A 65 6.88 -19.69 10.24
C GLY A 65 7.40 -20.11 8.86
N ARG A 66 7.34 -21.41 8.53
CA ARG A 66 7.70 -21.90 7.19
C ARG A 66 6.76 -21.32 6.12
N THR A 67 5.47 -21.30 6.38
CA THR A 67 4.47 -20.71 5.48
C THR A 67 4.69 -19.20 5.33
N SER A 68 4.98 -18.51 6.43
CA SER A 68 5.34 -17.08 6.37
C SER A 68 6.54 -16.82 5.46
N ILE A 69 7.61 -17.65 5.57
CA ILE A 69 8.80 -17.53 4.70
C ILE A 69 8.42 -17.79 3.24
N LEU A 70 7.61 -18.82 2.96
CA LEU A 70 7.17 -19.13 1.59
C LEU A 70 6.42 -17.95 0.97
N MET A 71 5.42 -17.39 1.68
CA MET A 71 4.62 -16.27 1.20
C MET A 71 5.43 -14.98 1.06
N LEU A 72 6.33 -14.70 1.99
CA LEU A 72 7.23 -13.55 1.89
C LEU A 72 8.21 -13.70 0.71
N SER A 73 8.68 -14.92 0.43
CA SER A 73 9.56 -15.17 -0.71
C SER A 73 8.85 -14.98 -2.04
N THR A 74 7.58 -15.43 -2.16
CA THR A 74 6.77 -15.17 -3.37
C THR A 74 6.46 -13.70 -3.54
N LEU A 75 6.14 -12.98 -2.45
CA LEU A 75 5.95 -11.54 -2.49
C LEU A 75 7.24 -10.80 -2.88
N ALA A 76 8.38 -11.18 -2.31
CA ALA A 76 9.67 -10.57 -2.65
C ALA A 76 10.00 -10.73 -4.14
N LEU A 77 9.75 -11.93 -4.71
CA LEU A 77 9.90 -12.17 -6.13
C LEU A 77 8.95 -11.29 -6.96
N ALA A 78 7.70 -11.18 -6.57
CA ALA A 78 6.73 -10.29 -7.21
C ALA A 78 7.17 -8.81 -7.16
N CYS A 79 7.70 -8.36 -6.03
CA CYS A 79 8.23 -6.99 -5.88
C CYS A 79 9.48 -6.74 -6.73
N ILE A 80 10.35 -7.75 -6.92
CA ILE A 80 11.50 -7.65 -7.85
C ILE A 80 10.97 -7.44 -9.28
N ILE A 81 9.98 -8.22 -9.72
CA ILE A 81 9.38 -8.05 -11.04
C ILE A 81 8.74 -6.66 -11.16
N LEU A 82 7.98 -6.21 -10.14
CA LEU A 82 7.38 -4.88 -10.09
C LEU A 82 8.42 -3.76 -10.25
N GLY A 83 9.59 -3.90 -9.65
CA GLY A 83 10.67 -2.91 -9.72
C GLY A 83 11.46 -2.94 -11.04
N LEU A 84 11.55 -4.09 -11.71
CA LEU A 84 12.29 -4.25 -12.96
C LEU A 84 11.46 -3.92 -14.22
N VAL A 85 10.14 -4.10 -14.15
CA VAL A 85 9.24 -3.86 -15.29
C VAL A 85 8.56 -2.52 -15.12
N THR A 86 8.68 -1.65 -16.13
CA THR A 86 7.99 -0.36 -16.15
C THR A 86 6.48 -0.57 -16.09
N GLN A 87 5.87 -0.06 -15.04
CA GLN A 87 4.43 -0.19 -14.82
C GLN A 87 3.68 0.82 -15.69
N ARG A 88 2.72 0.33 -16.48
CA ARG A 88 1.82 1.11 -17.32
C ARG A 88 0.48 0.36 -17.38
N PRO A 89 -0.67 1.07 -17.35
CA PRO A 89 -1.99 0.43 -17.44
C PRO A 89 -2.28 -0.02 -18.89
N GLU A 90 -1.40 -0.84 -19.44
CA GLU A 90 -1.51 -1.41 -20.78
C GLU A 90 -1.54 -2.93 -20.69
N ASP A 91 -2.28 -3.58 -21.59
CA ASP A 91 -2.31 -5.02 -21.71
C ASP A 91 -0.90 -5.58 -21.89
N SER A 92 -0.55 -6.53 -21.06
CA SER A 92 0.75 -7.20 -21.13
C SER A 92 0.60 -8.68 -20.78
N PHE A 93 1.54 -9.49 -21.27
CA PHE A 93 1.57 -10.91 -20.93
C PHE A 93 1.58 -11.10 -19.41
N ALA A 94 0.61 -11.86 -18.90
CA ALA A 94 0.40 -12.15 -17.48
C ALA A 94 0.29 -10.89 -16.56
N GLY A 95 -0.07 -9.72 -17.12
CA GLY A 95 -0.24 -8.47 -16.35
C GLY A 95 1.07 -7.87 -15.82
N LEU A 96 2.22 -8.22 -16.39
CA LEU A 96 3.53 -7.77 -15.87
C LEU A 96 3.72 -6.25 -15.87
N ARG A 97 2.98 -5.50 -16.70
CA ARG A 97 3.01 -4.03 -16.71
C ARG A 97 1.98 -3.38 -15.80
N ASN A 98 1.06 -4.17 -15.23
CA ASN A 98 0.03 -3.69 -14.30
C ASN A 98 -0.11 -4.69 -13.13
N ILE A 99 1.00 -5.00 -12.47
CA ILE A 99 1.08 -6.07 -11.47
C ILE A 99 0.06 -5.90 -10.34
N LYS A 100 -0.21 -4.67 -9.92
CA LYS A 100 -1.14 -4.38 -8.83
C LYS A 100 -2.58 -4.83 -9.12
N ALA A 101 -2.97 -4.88 -10.39
CA ALA A 101 -4.30 -5.32 -10.83
C ALA A 101 -4.36 -6.80 -11.22
N THR A 102 -3.32 -7.58 -10.92
CA THR A 102 -3.29 -9.00 -11.32
C THR A 102 -3.87 -9.93 -10.27
N TRP A 103 -4.55 -10.99 -10.71
CA TRP A 103 -5.09 -12.04 -9.86
C TRP A 103 -4.02 -12.71 -9.00
N TRP A 104 -2.84 -12.98 -9.56
CA TRP A 104 -1.75 -13.66 -8.85
C TRP A 104 -1.07 -12.77 -7.80
N PHE A 105 -0.98 -11.46 -8.02
CA PHE A 105 -0.42 -10.55 -7.01
C PHE A 105 -1.37 -10.36 -5.82
N VAL A 106 -2.66 -10.19 -6.12
CA VAL A 106 -3.71 -10.11 -5.10
C VAL A 106 -3.81 -11.42 -4.31
N ASP A 107 -3.71 -12.58 -4.97
CA ASP A 107 -3.66 -13.90 -4.31
C ASP A 107 -2.50 -14.00 -3.31
N ILE A 108 -1.28 -13.60 -3.70
CA ILE A 108 -0.12 -13.57 -2.78
C ILE A 108 -0.41 -12.71 -1.55
N LEU A 109 -0.97 -11.51 -1.73
CA LEU A 109 -1.28 -10.60 -0.63
C LEU A 109 -2.38 -11.13 0.28
N LEU A 110 -3.44 -11.72 -0.28
CA LEU A 110 -4.52 -12.35 0.51
C LEU A 110 -3.98 -13.49 1.38
N TRP A 111 -3.14 -14.36 0.84
CA TRP A 111 -2.49 -15.42 1.60
C TRP A 111 -1.59 -14.87 2.71
N LEU A 112 -0.85 -13.81 2.45
CA LEU A 112 0.00 -13.18 3.46
C LEU A 112 -0.84 -12.54 4.58
N ILE A 113 -1.94 -11.84 4.25
CA ILE A 113 -2.87 -11.29 5.24
C ILE A 113 -3.50 -12.43 6.06
N ALA A 114 -3.93 -13.51 5.41
CA ALA A 114 -4.46 -14.68 6.10
C ALA A 114 -3.43 -15.32 7.06
N ASN A 115 -2.17 -15.42 6.64
CA ASN A 115 -1.08 -15.90 7.48
C ASN A 115 -0.84 -14.99 8.69
N LEU A 116 -0.82 -13.67 8.51
CA LEU A 116 -0.65 -12.69 9.59
C LEU A 116 -1.78 -12.79 10.62
N ILE A 117 -3.04 -12.87 10.16
CA ILE A 117 -4.20 -13.08 11.05
C ILE A 117 -4.09 -14.42 11.79
N ALA A 118 -3.74 -15.50 11.09
CA ALA A 118 -3.54 -16.83 11.66
C ALA A 118 -2.47 -16.83 12.77
N VAL A 119 -1.35 -16.16 12.52
CA VAL A 119 -0.25 -16.01 13.49
C VAL A 119 -0.70 -15.21 14.71
N LEU A 120 -1.47 -14.13 14.52
CA LEU A 120 -2.04 -13.34 15.62
C LEU A 120 -3.01 -14.16 16.50
N LEU A 121 -3.84 -14.99 15.88
CA LEU A 121 -4.83 -15.84 16.60
C LEU A 121 -4.18 -17.00 17.36
N THR A 122 -2.99 -17.45 16.97
CA THR A 122 -2.34 -18.64 17.55
C THR A 122 -1.26 -18.34 18.57
N ARG A 123 -0.66 -17.15 18.54
CA ARG A 123 0.43 -16.80 19.44
C ARG A 123 -0.06 -16.16 20.72
N LYS A 124 0.63 -16.43 21.85
CA LYS A 124 0.39 -15.74 23.10
C LYS A 124 0.53 -14.23 22.90
N PHE A 125 -0.41 -13.47 23.45
CA PHE A 125 -0.39 -12.02 23.36
C PHE A 125 0.90 -11.45 23.96
N ARG A 126 1.62 -10.69 23.13
CA ARG A 126 2.75 -9.85 23.53
C ARG A 126 2.60 -8.56 22.76
N LEU A 127 2.48 -7.44 23.46
CA LEU A 127 2.15 -6.15 22.86
C LEU A 127 3.01 -5.80 21.63
N ARG A 128 4.34 -5.93 21.75
CA ARG A 128 5.27 -5.68 20.63
C ARG A 128 5.02 -6.56 19.42
N PHE A 129 4.72 -7.85 19.66
CA PHE A 129 4.42 -8.82 18.61
C PHE A 129 3.10 -8.49 17.93
N PHE A 130 2.07 -8.18 18.74
CA PHE A 130 0.76 -7.79 18.25
C PHE A 130 0.84 -6.53 17.39
N LEU A 131 1.50 -5.47 17.88
CA LEU A 131 1.62 -4.20 17.17
C LEU A 131 2.30 -4.37 15.81
N ASN A 132 3.40 -5.14 15.72
CA ASN A 132 4.09 -5.35 14.46
C ASN A 132 3.25 -6.16 13.46
N HIS A 133 2.64 -7.28 13.88
CA HIS A 133 1.91 -8.16 12.96
C HIS A 133 0.52 -7.62 12.61
N ALA A 134 -0.21 -7.06 13.57
CA ALA A 134 -1.50 -6.43 13.30
C ALA A 134 -1.32 -5.14 12.50
N GLY A 135 -0.29 -4.34 12.81
CA GLY A 135 0.06 -3.15 12.04
C GLY A 135 0.38 -3.48 10.58
N LEU A 136 1.18 -4.52 10.35
CA LEU A 136 1.48 -4.99 8.99
C LEU A 136 0.24 -5.50 8.26
N ALA A 137 -0.61 -6.28 8.93
CA ALA A 137 -1.86 -6.77 8.36
C ALA A 137 -2.80 -5.62 7.95
N LEU A 138 -2.95 -4.60 8.81
CA LEU A 138 -3.74 -3.41 8.51
C LEU A 138 -3.17 -2.60 7.34
N ALA A 139 -1.86 -2.35 7.34
CA ALA A 139 -1.20 -1.59 6.27
C ALA A 139 -1.35 -2.31 4.92
N LEU A 140 -1.07 -3.62 4.86
CA LEU A 140 -1.24 -4.42 3.64
C LEU A 140 -2.70 -4.48 3.18
N SER A 141 -3.64 -4.65 4.12
CA SER A 141 -5.08 -4.65 3.80
C SER A 141 -5.53 -3.30 3.24
N GLY A 142 -5.11 -2.19 3.85
CA GLY A 142 -5.44 -0.85 3.37
C GLY A 142 -4.85 -0.55 1.99
N MET A 143 -3.60 -0.96 1.73
CA MET A 143 -2.95 -0.77 0.44
C MET A 143 -3.57 -1.60 -0.68
N MET A 144 -3.89 -2.87 -0.41
CA MET A 144 -4.43 -3.79 -1.41
C MET A 144 -5.92 -3.55 -1.65
N LEU A 145 -6.72 -3.55 -0.57
CA LEU A 145 -8.17 -3.45 -0.67
C LEU A 145 -8.66 -2.01 -0.83
N GLY A 146 -7.83 -1.02 -0.49
CA GLY A 146 -8.13 0.39 -0.69
C GLY A 146 -7.87 0.89 -2.11
N SER A 147 -7.07 0.17 -2.89
CA SER A 147 -6.72 0.57 -4.27
C SER A 147 -7.92 0.77 -5.19
N PRO A 148 -9.00 -0.05 -5.14
CA PRO A 148 -10.19 0.20 -5.96
C PRO A 148 -10.98 1.47 -5.59
N ASP A 149 -10.79 1.98 -4.37
CA ASP A 149 -11.47 3.19 -3.88
C ASP A 149 -10.63 4.46 -4.10
N GLU A 150 -9.41 4.30 -4.63
CA GLU A 150 -8.54 5.41 -4.95
C GLU A 150 -8.98 6.06 -6.25
N SER A 151 -9.08 7.38 -6.26
CA SER A 151 -9.33 8.15 -7.46
C SER A 151 -8.38 9.32 -7.57
N SER A 152 -8.01 9.67 -8.79
CA SER A 152 -7.19 10.84 -9.06
C SER A 152 -7.81 11.70 -10.15
N GLU A 153 -7.72 13.01 -9.97
CA GLU A 153 -8.19 14.00 -10.94
C GLU A 153 -7.09 15.04 -11.19
N ALA A 154 -6.65 15.11 -12.43
CA ALA A 154 -5.68 16.10 -12.85
C ALA A 154 -6.38 17.33 -13.45
N MET A 155 -5.98 18.54 -13.00
CA MET A 155 -6.54 19.78 -13.52
C MET A 155 -5.46 20.85 -13.73
N ALA A 156 -5.71 21.74 -14.69
CA ALA A 156 -4.88 22.93 -14.89
C ALA A 156 -5.35 24.06 -13.98
N VAL A 157 -4.44 24.58 -13.16
CA VAL A 157 -4.69 25.70 -12.25
C VAL A 157 -4.03 26.95 -12.81
N TYR A 158 -4.84 27.94 -13.13
CA TYR A 158 -4.43 29.21 -13.74
C TYR A 158 -4.20 30.30 -12.69
N ARG A 159 -3.57 31.43 -13.13
CA ARG A 159 -3.42 32.64 -12.29
C ARG A 159 -4.76 33.34 -12.06
N ALA A 160 -5.70 33.23 -12.99
CA ALA A 160 -7.07 33.72 -12.84
C ALA A 160 -7.93 32.62 -12.20
N ASP A 161 -8.87 33.02 -11.37
CA ASP A 161 -9.86 32.08 -10.83
C ASP A 161 -10.76 31.55 -11.96
N THR A 162 -10.75 30.24 -12.15
CA THR A 162 -11.54 29.53 -13.15
C THR A 162 -12.75 28.81 -12.54
N GLY A 163 -13.05 29.10 -11.26
CA GLY A 163 -14.16 28.44 -10.54
C GLY A 163 -13.80 27.04 -9.99
N SER A 164 -12.53 26.63 -10.10
CA SER A 164 -12.07 25.32 -9.61
C SER A 164 -11.80 25.31 -8.08
N GLY A 165 -11.94 26.47 -7.41
CA GLY A 165 -11.54 26.64 -6.01
C GLY A 165 -10.01 26.67 -5.78
N MET A 166 -9.24 26.63 -6.88
CA MET A 166 -7.77 26.71 -6.86
C MET A 166 -7.28 27.81 -7.80
N THR A 167 -6.30 28.60 -7.34
CA THR A 167 -5.69 29.68 -8.13
C THR A 167 -4.19 29.66 -7.93
N MET A 168 -3.41 29.82 -9.02
CA MET A 168 -1.95 29.92 -8.93
C MET A 168 -1.53 31.36 -8.66
N THR A 169 -0.88 31.62 -7.52
CA THR A 169 -0.40 32.95 -7.14
C THR A 169 1.04 33.22 -7.60
N SER A 170 1.90 32.20 -7.52
CA SER A 170 3.27 32.27 -8.08
C SER A 170 3.77 30.88 -8.45
N PHE A 171 4.77 30.86 -9.33
CA PHE A 171 5.44 29.64 -9.76
C PHE A 171 6.94 29.88 -9.86
N LYS A 172 7.76 28.91 -9.45
CA LYS A 172 9.21 28.96 -9.54
C LYS A 172 9.71 27.61 -10.05
N ALA A 173 10.53 27.62 -11.09
CA ALA A 173 11.26 26.43 -11.55
C ALA A 173 12.76 26.64 -11.35
N GLU A 174 13.44 25.60 -10.95
CA GLU A 174 14.90 25.53 -10.87
C GLU A 174 15.40 24.64 -12.00
N TYR A 175 16.47 25.08 -12.66
CA TYR A 175 17.02 24.35 -13.79
C TYR A 175 18.45 23.91 -13.48
N SER A 176 18.79 22.71 -13.88
CA SER A 176 20.16 22.20 -13.88
C SER A 176 21.00 22.90 -14.94
N PRO A 177 22.34 22.85 -14.86
CA PRO A 177 23.23 23.47 -15.87
C PRO A 177 22.99 22.97 -17.31
N ASN A 178 22.39 21.80 -17.48
CA ASN A 178 22.01 21.24 -18.77
C ASN A 178 20.63 21.71 -19.28
N GLY A 179 19.98 22.66 -18.58
CA GLY A 179 18.67 23.21 -18.95
C GLY A 179 17.47 22.35 -18.60
N MET A 180 17.66 21.20 -17.93
CA MET A 180 16.55 20.39 -17.44
C MET A 180 16.01 20.93 -16.12
N PRO A 181 14.68 20.92 -15.90
CA PRO A 181 14.12 21.25 -14.60
C PRO A 181 14.67 20.32 -13.51
N SER A 182 15.30 20.87 -12.49
CA SER A 182 15.79 20.13 -11.33
C SER A 182 14.77 20.10 -10.19
N GLY A 183 13.86 21.06 -10.19
CA GLY A 183 12.76 21.16 -9.26
C GLY A 183 11.82 22.29 -9.64
N TYR A 184 10.60 22.23 -9.18
CA TYR A 184 9.64 23.32 -9.31
C TYR A 184 8.69 23.36 -8.13
N GLU A 185 8.22 24.57 -7.82
CA GLU A 185 7.25 24.84 -6.77
C GLU A 185 6.19 25.81 -7.27
N ALA A 186 4.95 25.59 -6.82
CA ALA A 186 3.85 26.50 -7.07
C ALA A 186 3.28 26.98 -5.74
N ARG A 187 2.99 28.27 -5.64
CA ARG A 187 2.18 28.80 -4.58
C ARG A 187 0.75 28.91 -5.09
N LEU A 188 -0.14 28.16 -4.45
CA LEU A 188 -1.54 28.06 -4.83
C LEU A 188 -2.42 28.60 -3.70
N ARG A 189 -3.54 29.21 -4.07
CA ARG A 189 -4.65 29.44 -3.14
C ARG A 189 -5.65 28.32 -3.35
N ILE A 190 -5.82 27.47 -2.31
CA ILE A 190 -6.72 26.31 -2.29
C ILE A 190 -7.72 26.54 -1.17
N ASP A 191 -9.02 26.53 -1.49
CA ASP A 191 -10.11 26.76 -0.53
C ASP A 191 -9.87 28.01 0.36
N GLY A 192 -9.34 29.08 -0.25
CA GLY A 192 -9.05 30.36 0.40
C GLY A 192 -7.75 30.38 1.21
N ARG A 193 -6.96 29.32 1.26
CA ARG A 193 -5.67 29.23 1.96
C ARG A 193 -4.51 29.29 0.98
N ASP A 194 -3.50 30.08 1.28
CA ASP A 194 -2.27 30.11 0.50
C ASP A 194 -1.34 28.97 0.94
N VAL A 195 -1.02 28.08 0.01
CA VAL A 195 -0.19 26.89 0.22
C VAL A 195 0.93 26.84 -0.81
N THR A 196 2.09 26.31 -0.44
CA THR A 196 3.20 26.06 -1.37
C THR A 196 3.33 24.57 -1.59
N ILE A 197 3.22 24.12 -2.83
CA ILE A 197 3.37 22.72 -3.23
C ILE A 197 4.64 22.60 -4.06
N LYS A 198 5.45 21.58 -3.77
CA LYS A 198 6.68 21.25 -4.50
C LYS A 198 6.58 19.87 -5.11
N VAL A 199 7.43 19.58 -6.08
CA VAL A 199 7.61 18.22 -6.58
C VAL A 199 7.90 17.27 -5.42
N ASN A 200 7.18 16.15 -5.36
CA ASN A 200 7.26 15.14 -4.30
C ASN A 200 6.91 15.63 -2.87
N HIS A 201 6.34 16.83 -2.73
CA HIS A 201 5.85 17.39 -1.48
C HIS A 201 4.40 17.84 -1.65
N PRO A 202 3.43 16.91 -1.61
CA PRO A 202 2.02 17.23 -1.79
C PRO A 202 1.47 18.03 -0.62
N TYR A 203 0.39 18.74 -0.88
CA TYR A 203 -0.41 19.39 0.15
C TYR A 203 -1.56 18.47 0.57
N ALA A 204 -1.61 18.11 1.86
CA ALA A 204 -2.74 17.37 2.42
C ALA A 204 -3.93 18.34 2.57
N ARG A 205 -4.86 18.31 1.63
CA ARG A 205 -6.08 19.12 1.63
C ARG A 205 -7.04 18.65 2.71
N THR A 206 -7.22 17.33 2.81
CA THR A 206 -7.99 16.65 3.86
C THR A 206 -7.21 15.43 4.36
N VAL A 207 -7.81 14.66 5.28
CA VAL A 207 -7.23 13.38 5.74
C VAL A 207 -7.14 12.36 4.58
N PHE A 208 -8.01 12.51 3.57
CA PHE A 208 -8.14 11.57 2.45
C PHE A 208 -7.65 12.12 1.12
N ASP A 209 -7.49 13.45 1.01
CA ASP A 209 -7.14 14.12 -0.24
C ASP A 209 -5.78 14.77 -0.17
N ASP A 210 -4.90 14.41 -1.10
CA ASP A 210 -3.60 15.03 -1.31
C ASP A 210 -3.57 15.72 -2.69
N VAL A 211 -2.99 16.91 -2.74
CA VAL A 211 -2.82 17.69 -3.98
C VAL A 211 -1.34 17.68 -4.35
N TYR A 212 -1.04 17.09 -5.50
CA TYR A 212 0.30 16.97 -6.07
C TYR A 212 0.52 17.99 -7.17
N LEU A 213 1.72 18.55 -7.26
CA LEU A 213 2.16 19.36 -8.40
C LEU A 213 2.83 18.42 -9.42
N VAL A 214 2.17 18.20 -10.57
CA VAL A 214 2.57 17.18 -11.55
C VAL A 214 3.37 17.79 -12.71
N ASP A 215 2.90 18.92 -13.25
CA ASP A 215 3.53 19.57 -14.41
C ASP A 215 3.17 21.07 -14.46
N TYR A 216 3.68 21.78 -15.48
CA TYR A 216 3.43 23.20 -15.70
C TYR A 216 3.57 23.59 -17.16
N ASP A 217 3.10 24.76 -17.53
CA ASP A 217 3.28 25.35 -18.86
C ASP A 217 4.77 25.69 -19.12
N ARG A 218 5.41 24.85 -19.93
CA ARG A 218 6.83 25.01 -20.30
C ARG A 218 7.02 25.91 -21.52
N SER A 219 5.94 26.41 -22.14
CA SER A 219 6.02 27.23 -23.34
C SER A 219 6.46 28.66 -23.05
N ARG A 220 6.47 29.08 -21.79
CA ARG A 220 6.76 30.45 -21.35
C ARG A 220 7.72 30.47 -20.17
N PRO A 221 8.58 31.53 -20.09
CA PRO A 221 9.42 31.73 -18.89
C PRO A 221 8.63 31.86 -17.61
N GLU A 222 7.46 32.52 -17.67
CA GLU A 222 6.46 32.54 -16.61
C GLU A 222 5.27 31.68 -17.01
N PRO A 223 5.07 30.51 -16.35
CA PRO A 223 3.96 29.62 -16.65
C PRO A 223 2.61 30.31 -16.50
N ALA A 224 1.72 30.11 -17.45
CA ALA A 224 0.33 30.60 -17.36
C ALA A 224 -0.51 29.73 -16.43
N TYR A 225 -0.17 28.46 -16.32
CA TYR A 225 -0.84 27.47 -15.47
C TYR A 225 0.16 26.41 -14.96
N CYS A 226 -0.22 25.73 -13.91
CA CYS A 226 0.39 24.48 -13.49
C CYS A 226 -0.66 23.36 -13.51
N ILE A 227 -0.21 22.11 -13.59
CA ILE A 227 -1.08 20.94 -13.52
C ILE A 227 -0.95 20.37 -12.13
N VAL A 228 -2.06 20.27 -11.44
CA VAL A 228 -2.17 19.59 -10.15
C VAL A 228 -3.01 18.33 -10.29
N GLU A 229 -2.66 17.30 -9.52
CA GLU A 229 -3.42 16.08 -9.41
C GLU A 229 -3.92 15.96 -7.97
N THR A 230 -5.23 15.89 -7.80
CA THR A 230 -5.85 15.62 -6.52
C THR A 230 -6.10 14.12 -6.42
N VAL A 231 -5.49 13.48 -5.44
CA VAL A 231 -5.60 12.03 -5.19
C VAL A 231 -6.46 11.83 -3.95
N HIS A 232 -7.57 11.12 -4.11
CA HIS A 232 -8.48 10.74 -3.04
C HIS A 232 -8.21 9.31 -2.61
N GLN A 233 -7.88 9.09 -1.32
CA GLN A 233 -7.49 7.79 -0.75
C GLN A 233 -8.24 7.49 0.55
N PRO A 234 -9.46 6.92 0.50
CA PRO A 234 -10.28 6.68 1.69
C PRO A 234 -9.63 5.76 2.73
N TRP A 235 -8.80 4.80 2.28
CA TRP A 235 -8.12 3.84 3.15
C TRP A 235 -6.79 4.33 3.73
N LYS A 236 -6.36 5.55 3.40
CA LYS A 236 -5.10 6.15 3.86
C LYS A 236 -4.97 6.13 5.39
N SER A 237 -6.05 6.39 6.12
CA SER A 237 -6.06 6.36 7.59
C SER A 237 -5.80 4.96 8.16
N VAL A 238 -6.29 3.90 7.50
CA VAL A 238 -6.05 2.50 7.90
C VAL A 238 -4.57 2.15 7.69
N ILE A 239 -3.98 2.57 6.56
CA ILE A 239 -2.56 2.39 6.26
C ILE A 239 -1.69 3.10 7.31
N TRP A 240 -1.99 4.38 7.59
CA TRP A 240 -1.28 5.15 8.61
C TRP A 240 -1.36 4.52 9.99
N LEU A 241 -2.54 4.04 10.41
CA LEU A 241 -2.70 3.33 11.67
C LEU A 241 -1.79 2.10 11.72
N GLY A 242 -1.75 1.31 10.65
CA GLY A 242 -0.88 0.14 10.52
C GLY A 242 0.61 0.50 10.65
N ILE A 243 1.05 1.57 9.98
CA ILE A 243 2.44 2.05 10.04
C ILE A 243 2.80 2.51 11.45
N VAL A 244 1.94 3.31 12.09
CA VAL A 244 2.17 3.79 13.48
C VAL A 244 2.26 2.62 14.45
N MET A 245 1.39 1.61 14.32
CA MET A 245 1.46 0.39 15.14
C MET A 245 2.79 -0.34 14.95
N MET A 246 3.26 -0.51 13.71
CA MET A 246 4.57 -1.13 13.45
C MET A 246 5.73 -0.32 14.04
N MET A 247 5.71 1.00 13.92
CA MET A 247 6.73 1.86 14.52
C MET A 247 6.78 1.71 16.04
N LEU A 248 5.63 1.75 16.71
CA LEU A 248 5.54 1.53 18.15
C LEU A 248 6.00 0.12 18.55
N GLY A 249 5.63 -0.90 17.78
CA GLY A 249 6.08 -2.27 17.98
C GLY A 249 7.59 -2.42 17.84
N ALA A 250 8.22 -1.73 16.88
CA ALA A 250 9.66 -1.70 16.69
C ALA A 250 10.37 -1.00 17.88
N VAL A 251 9.88 0.17 18.31
CA VAL A 251 10.44 0.88 19.48
C VAL A 251 10.41 -0.02 20.72
N LEU A 252 9.29 -0.70 20.99
CA LEU A 252 9.18 -1.63 22.11
C LEU A 252 10.12 -2.83 21.98
N LEU A 253 10.38 -3.31 20.76
CA LEU A 253 11.32 -4.39 20.52
C LEU A 253 12.75 -3.97 20.88
N PHE A 254 13.19 -2.79 20.45
CA PHE A 254 14.52 -2.26 20.75
C PHE A 254 14.69 -1.93 22.24
N ALA A 255 13.70 -1.30 22.86
CA ALA A 255 13.73 -0.95 24.29
C ALA A 255 13.87 -2.18 25.19
N GLN A 256 13.17 -3.26 24.90
CA GLN A 256 13.26 -4.51 25.67
C GLN A 256 14.53 -5.31 25.38
N GLY A 257 15.08 -5.24 24.16
CA GLY A 257 16.33 -5.90 23.81
C GLY A 257 17.54 -5.33 24.60
N VAL A 258 17.56 -4.04 24.85
CA VAL A 258 18.60 -3.38 25.67
C VAL A 258 18.48 -3.75 27.15
N SER A 259 17.26 -3.95 27.67
CA SER A 259 17.02 -4.35 29.08
C SER A 259 17.52 -5.78 29.38
N THR A 260 17.33 -6.72 28.47
CA THR A 260 17.76 -8.12 28.65
C THR A 260 19.29 -8.29 28.69
N ASN A 261 20.03 -7.43 28.03
CA ASN A 261 21.50 -7.46 28.09
C ASN A 261 22.04 -6.87 29.41
N LYS A 262 21.42 -5.85 29.96
CA LYS A 262 21.83 -5.29 31.28
C LYS A 262 21.62 -6.28 32.44
N GLU A 263 20.58 -7.09 32.41
CA GLU A 263 20.38 -8.14 33.43
C GLU A 263 21.37 -9.31 33.32
N LYS A 264 21.90 -9.59 32.12
CA LYS A 264 22.94 -10.61 31.94
C LYS A 264 24.34 -10.12 32.34
N GLU A 265 24.67 -8.86 32.10
CA GLU A 265 25.93 -8.25 32.51
C GLU A 265 26.01 -7.98 34.04
N GLY A 266 24.88 -7.78 34.72
CA GLY A 266 24.83 -7.60 36.17
C GLY A 266 24.88 -8.90 36.99
N ARG A 267 24.98 -10.07 36.35
CA ARG A 267 25.09 -11.39 37.00
C ARG A 267 26.43 -12.10 36.81
N ILE A 268 27.42 -11.42 36.33
CA ILE A 268 28.83 -11.82 36.30
C ILE A 268 29.57 -11.00 37.34
#